data_ee461d039ef8e9b948254ac682c8efbb
#
_entry.id   ee461d039ef8e9b948254ac682c8efbb
#
_cell.length_a   1.000
_cell.length_b   1.000
_cell.length_c   1.000
_cell.angle_alpha   90.00
_cell.angle_beta   90.00
_cell.angle_gamma   90.00
#
_symmetry.space_group_name_H-M   'P 1'
#
loop_
_entity.id
_entity.type
_entity.pdbx_description
1 polymer ?
#
loop_
_entity_poly.entity_id
_entity_poly.type
_entity_poly.pdbx_seq_one_letter_code
_entity_poly.pdbx_strand_id
1 'polypeptide(L)'
;MLTWKNLFGHAATAAYLRKSIADDKFPHAVIFSGAEGVGKRLAAEICAAALLCENSTDGEPCGKCENCRLVAAHTHPDFYVVEPEETKTTRNIKIGQIREMQREATLRPINSARRVVILDGAELMNNAAANCLLKTIEEPPSQTIFILLTANRSSLLMTIRSRCRSINFDKIAAELIRDALINRGTEPAEAERLSIIADGSFGRALKLKDSGGAQLREDALATLEKLTRAELTNEEIFTQGAQIAEWSRENFADFLTHVQKILRDVCFAEELNLHNPDLTPRLSNLKIPERKIFLMIEAGVEFRRRLKSNANLRLLAEAYFMQIRKIYEG
;
A
#
# COMPACT_ATOMS: atom_id res chain seq x y z
N MET A 1 -9.15 -18.95 2.30
CA MET A 1 -10.51 -18.81 2.80
C MET A 1 -10.70 -17.39 3.30
N LEU A 2 -11.73 -16.67 2.84
CA LEU A 2 -12.06 -15.31 3.26
C LEU A 2 -12.83 -15.38 4.59
N THR A 3 -12.21 -14.96 5.70
CA THR A 3 -12.81 -14.93 7.04
C THR A 3 -12.31 -13.69 7.81
N TRP A 4 -13.12 -13.17 8.74
CA TRP A 4 -12.72 -12.03 9.56
C TRP A 4 -11.53 -12.33 10.46
N LYS A 5 -11.21 -13.58 10.75
CA LYS A 5 -10.02 -14.00 11.50
C LYS A 5 -8.71 -13.66 10.78
N ASN A 6 -8.77 -13.57 9.45
CA ASN A 6 -7.60 -13.24 8.63
C ASN A 6 -7.32 -11.72 8.60
N LEU A 7 -8.26 -10.90 9.06
CA LEU A 7 -8.13 -9.44 9.15
C LEU A 7 -7.61 -9.05 10.54
N PHE A 8 -6.34 -9.32 10.81
CA PHE A 8 -5.73 -8.95 12.08
C PHE A 8 -5.39 -7.45 12.15
N GLY A 9 -5.28 -6.92 13.38
CA GLY A 9 -5.00 -5.50 13.62
C GLY A 9 -6.20 -4.56 13.48
N HIS A 10 -7.37 -5.07 13.03
CA HIS A 10 -8.56 -4.25 12.78
C HIS A 10 -9.81 -4.83 13.46
N ALA A 11 -9.69 -5.30 14.70
CA ALA A 11 -10.77 -5.98 15.40
C ALA A 11 -12.07 -5.15 15.50
N ALA A 12 -11.96 -3.86 15.83
CA ALA A 12 -13.10 -2.96 15.93
C ALA A 12 -13.78 -2.72 14.58
N THR A 13 -12.99 -2.49 13.52
CA THR A 13 -13.46 -2.33 12.14
C THR A 13 -14.13 -3.61 11.64
N ALA A 14 -13.52 -4.78 11.88
CA ALA A 14 -14.09 -6.06 11.53
C ALA A 14 -15.43 -6.32 12.24
N ALA A 15 -15.52 -6.03 13.55
CA ALA A 15 -16.76 -6.15 14.32
C ALA A 15 -17.86 -5.24 13.78
N TYR A 16 -17.54 -3.97 13.46
CA TYR A 16 -18.48 -3.03 12.86
C TYR A 16 -19.01 -3.51 11.50
N LEU A 17 -18.11 -3.90 10.58
CA LEU A 17 -18.48 -4.38 9.26
C LEU A 17 -19.33 -5.66 9.34
N ARG A 18 -18.90 -6.61 10.15
CA ARG A 18 -19.62 -7.87 10.40
C ARG A 18 -21.02 -7.63 10.91
N LYS A 19 -21.18 -6.76 11.94
CA LYS A 19 -22.48 -6.39 12.47
C LYS A 19 -23.36 -5.68 11.44
N SER A 20 -22.79 -4.76 10.67
CA SER A 20 -23.51 -4.04 9.61
C SER A 20 -24.08 -5.00 8.54
N ILE A 21 -23.35 -6.05 8.21
CA ILE A 21 -23.81 -7.10 7.29
C ILE A 21 -24.90 -7.97 7.95
N ALA A 22 -24.68 -8.41 9.20
CA ALA A 22 -25.64 -9.23 9.93
C ALA A 22 -27.01 -8.53 10.13
N ASP A 23 -26.98 -7.23 10.42
CA ASP A 23 -28.18 -6.39 10.63
C ASP A 23 -28.85 -5.95 9.30
N ASP A 24 -28.32 -6.35 8.15
CA ASP A 24 -28.79 -5.90 6.82
C ASP A 24 -28.71 -4.36 6.62
N LYS A 25 -27.73 -3.72 7.26
CA LYS A 25 -27.52 -2.26 7.27
C LYS A 25 -26.21 -1.83 6.60
N PHE A 26 -25.65 -2.70 5.77
CA PHE A 26 -24.42 -2.34 5.05
C PHE A 26 -24.72 -1.24 4.02
N PRO A 27 -23.99 -0.12 4.06
CA PRO A 27 -24.27 1.01 3.16
C PRO A 27 -24.05 0.64 1.70
N HIS A 28 -24.84 1.23 0.79
CA HIS A 28 -24.69 1.02 -0.65
C HIS A 28 -23.34 1.51 -1.21
N ALA A 29 -22.70 2.48 -0.56
CA ALA A 29 -21.39 2.99 -0.95
C ALA A 29 -20.51 3.26 0.27
N VAL A 30 -19.33 2.63 0.31
CA VAL A 30 -18.35 2.78 1.39
C VAL A 30 -16.97 3.10 0.84
N ILE A 31 -16.21 3.89 1.59
CA ILE A 31 -14.79 4.14 1.32
C ILE A 31 -13.97 3.48 2.44
N PHE A 32 -13.10 2.55 2.07
CA PHE A 32 -12.05 2.03 2.96
C PHE A 32 -10.77 2.83 2.72
N SER A 33 -10.37 3.62 3.70
CA SER A 33 -9.19 4.49 3.63
C SER A 33 -8.10 4.05 4.60
N GLY A 34 -6.85 4.15 4.21
CA GLY A 34 -5.69 3.79 5.03
C GLY A 34 -4.48 3.45 4.17
N ALA A 35 -3.31 3.30 4.77
CA ALA A 35 -2.06 3.03 4.06
C ALA A 35 -2.16 1.78 3.14
N GLU A 36 -1.32 1.71 2.12
CA GLU A 36 -1.25 0.53 1.25
C GLU A 36 -0.84 -0.71 2.07
N GLY A 37 -1.46 -1.86 1.79
CA GLY A 37 -1.11 -3.13 2.44
C GLY A 37 -1.58 -3.31 3.88
N VAL A 38 -2.41 -2.40 4.45
CA VAL A 38 -2.97 -2.56 5.81
C VAL A 38 -4.14 -3.54 5.89
N GLY A 39 -4.62 -4.10 4.75
CA GLY A 39 -5.71 -5.08 4.74
C GLY A 39 -7.04 -4.59 4.18
N LYS A 40 -7.12 -3.38 3.59
CA LYS A 40 -8.37 -2.84 2.98
C LYS A 40 -8.97 -3.77 1.95
N ARG A 41 -8.15 -4.31 1.02
CA ARG A 41 -8.58 -5.23 -0.03
C ARG A 41 -9.15 -6.51 0.57
N LEU A 42 -8.43 -7.12 1.50
CA LEU A 42 -8.90 -8.33 2.20
C LEU A 42 -10.24 -8.08 2.91
N ALA A 43 -10.38 -6.95 3.61
CA ALA A 43 -11.64 -6.60 4.27
C ALA A 43 -12.79 -6.45 3.27
N ALA A 44 -12.56 -5.81 2.11
CA ALA A 44 -13.56 -5.66 1.06
C ALA A 44 -13.97 -7.01 0.46
N GLU A 45 -13.04 -7.91 0.24
CA GLU A 45 -13.31 -9.26 -0.25
C GLU A 45 -14.05 -10.11 0.78
N ILE A 46 -13.75 -9.98 2.08
CA ILE A 46 -14.52 -10.62 3.15
C ILE A 46 -15.95 -10.06 3.19
N CYS A 47 -16.14 -8.75 3.08
CA CYS A 47 -17.46 -8.14 2.96
C CYS A 47 -18.21 -8.68 1.76
N ALA A 48 -17.59 -8.74 0.58
CA ALA A 48 -18.20 -9.30 -0.63
C ALA A 48 -18.61 -10.77 -0.42
N ALA A 49 -17.71 -11.58 0.13
CA ALA A 49 -18.02 -12.98 0.43
C ALA A 49 -19.18 -13.12 1.42
N ALA A 50 -19.28 -12.28 2.45
CA ALA A 50 -20.36 -12.32 3.42
C ALA A 50 -21.70 -11.85 2.85
N LEU A 51 -21.69 -10.80 2.02
CA LEU A 51 -22.88 -10.21 1.39
C LEU A 51 -23.47 -11.09 0.29
N LEU A 52 -22.64 -11.89 -0.39
CA LEU A 52 -23.04 -12.79 -1.47
C LEU A 52 -23.24 -14.24 -0.99
N CYS A 53 -22.89 -14.54 0.27
CA CYS A 53 -22.96 -15.87 0.84
C CYS A 53 -24.42 -16.32 1.03
N GLU A 54 -24.74 -17.54 0.59
CA GLU A 54 -26.07 -18.15 0.80
C GLU A 54 -26.35 -18.48 2.27
N ASN A 55 -25.31 -18.79 3.03
CA ASN A 55 -25.39 -19.28 4.41
C ASN A 55 -24.54 -18.41 5.35
N SER A 56 -24.62 -17.08 5.19
CA SER A 56 -23.94 -16.14 6.09
C SER A 56 -24.57 -16.21 7.47
N THR A 57 -23.77 -16.32 8.51
CA THR A 57 -24.22 -16.31 9.90
C THR A 57 -23.52 -15.21 10.65
N ASP A 58 -24.27 -14.30 11.27
CA ASP A 58 -23.75 -13.16 12.00
C ASP A 58 -22.73 -12.30 11.16
N GLY A 59 -22.95 -12.17 9.85
CA GLY A 59 -22.05 -11.47 8.95
C GLY A 59 -20.71 -12.17 8.69
N GLU A 60 -20.58 -13.46 9.01
CA GLU A 60 -19.45 -14.32 8.66
C GLU A 60 -19.77 -15.08 7.38
N PRO A 61 -18.92 -15.06 6.35
CA PRO A 61 -19.10 -15.90 5.18
C PRO A 61 -18.87 -17.37 5.54
N CYS A 62 -19.70 -18.29 5.05
CA CYS A 62 -19.55 -19.72 5.39
C CYS A 62 -18.28 -20.36 4.81
N GLY A 63 -17.68 -19.75 3.79
CA GLY A 63 -16.42 -20.17 3.15
C GLY A 63 -16.49 -21.45 2.32
N LYS A 64 -17.65 -22.10 2.23
CA LYS A 64 -17.81 -23.42 1.58
C LYS A 64 -18.94 -23.50 0.55
N CYS A 65 -19.91 -22.57 0.54
CA CYS A 65 -20.92 -22.52 -0.51
C CYS A 65 -20.29 -22.10 -1.86
N GLU A 66 -21.03 -22.28 -2.94
CA GLU A 66 -20.57 -21.97 -4.29
C GLU A 66 -20.18 -20.50 -4.41
N ASN A 67 -21.04 -19.58 -3.93
CA ASN A 67 -20.77 -18.15 -3.96
C ASN A 67 -19.46 -17.78 -3.22
N CYS A 68 -19.21 -18.34 -2.03
CA CYS A 68 -17.94 -18.09 -1.31
C CYS A 68 -16.71 -18.56 -2.09
N ARG A 69 -16.81 -19.71 -2.81
CA ARG A 69 -15.69 -20.21 -3.64
C ARG A 69 -15.47 -19.32 -4.85
N LEU A 70 -16.55 -18.93 -5.53
CA LEU A 70 -16.47 -18.06 -6.71
C LEU A 70 -15.93 -16.66 -6.36
N VAL A 71 -16.34 -16.07 -5.22
CA VAL A 71 -15.77 -14.80 -4.75
C VAL A 71 -14.28 -14.95 -4.45
N ALA A 72 -13.89 -16.00 -3.76
CA ALA A 72 -12.48 -16.25 -3.46
C ALA A 72 -11.61 -16.50 -4.72
N ALA A 73 -12.22 -17.02 -5.78
CA ALA A 73 -11.58 -17.20 -7.09
C ALA A 73 -11.72 -15.99 -8.02
N HIS A 74 -12.37 -14.90 -7.59
CA HIS A 74 -12.67 -13.71 -8.42
C HIS A 74 -13.46 -14.01 -9.71
N THR A 75 -14.30 -15.06 -9.69
CA THR A 75 -15.10 -15.51 -10.83
C THR A 75 -16.61 -15.46 -10.59
N HIS A 76 -17.05 -14.87 -9.48
CA HIS A 76 -18.47 -14.74 -9.17
C HIS A 76 -19.15 -13.71 -10.08
N PRO A 77 -20.29 -14.03 -10.76
CA PRO A 77 -20.93 -13.12 -11.71
C PRO A 77 -21.47 -11.84 -11.08
N ASP A 78 -21.77 -11.84 -9.76
CA ASP A 78 -22.24 -10.66 -9.03
C ASP A 78 -21.12 -10.00 -8.21
N PHE A 79 -19.86 -10.35 -8.45
CA PHE A 79 -18.70 -9.74 -7.84
C PHE A 79 -17.78 -9.17 -8.90
N TYR A 80 -17.61 -7.85 -8.90
CA TYR A 80 -16.82 -7.14 -9.90
C TYR A 80 -15.72 -6.31 -9.22
N VAL A 81 -14.52 -6.38 -9.78
CA VAL A 81 -13.38 -5.62 -9.29
C VAL A 81 -12.82 -4.74 -10.40
N VAL A 82 -12.76 -3.44 -10.12
CA VAL A 82 -12.08 -2.47 -10.97
C VAL A 82 -10.72 -2.19 -10.38
N GLU A 83 -9.67 -2.49 -11.14
CA GLU A 83 -8.28 -2.22 -10.78
C GLU A 83 -7.67 -1.23 -11.75
N PRO A 84 -6.67 -0.44 -11.31
CA PRO A 84 -5.98 0.47 -12.20
C PRO A 84 -5.25 -0.30 -13.31
N GLU A 85 -5.37 0.18 -14.54
CA GLU A 85 -4.53 -0.32 -15.63
C GLU A 85 -3.10 0.19 -15.46
N GLU A 86 -2.16 -0.73 -15.54
CA GLU A 86 -0.73 -0.42 -15.54
C GLU A 86 -0.23 -0.29 -16.98
N THR A 87 0.28 0.89 -17.30
CA THR A 87 1.08 1.11 -18.51
C THR A 87 2.54 1.33 -18.08
N LYS A 88 3.48 1.33 -19.05
CA LYS A 88 4.91 1.58 -18.76
C LYS A 88 5.16 2.88 -17.97
N THR A 89 4.24 3.83 -18.04
CA THR A 89 4.42 5.19 -17.48
C THR A 89 3.35 5.63 -16.49
N THR A 90 2.18 4.99 -16.47
CA THR A 90 1.04 5.42 -15.64
C THR A 90 0.25 4.25 -15.10
N ARG A 91 -0.26 4.43 -13.88
CA ARG A 91 -1.24 3.55 -13.25
C ARG A 91 -2.49 4.38 -12.98
N ASN A 92 -3.58 4.12 -13.69
CA ASN A 92 -4.81 4.88 -13.53
C ASN A 92 -6.08 4.06 -13.84
N ILE A 93 -7.21 4.50 -13.29
CA ILE A 93 -8.53 3.99 -13.63
C ILE A 93 -9.15 4.94 -14.68
N LYS A 94 -9.40 4.40 -15.87
CA LYS A 94 -9.95 5.16 -17.00
C LYS A 94 -11.48 5.18 -16.98
N ILE A 95 -12.06 6.19 -17.61
CA ILE A 95 -13.53 6.31 -17.75
C ILE A 95 -14.17 5.09 -18.42
N GLY A 96 -13.46 4.42 -19.33
CA GLY A 96 -13.93 3.20 -20.00
C GLY A 96 -14.25 2.07 -19.02
N GLN A 97 -13.37 1.84 -18.04
CA GLN A 97 -13.54 0.84 -16.98
C GLN A 97 -14.76 1.16 -16.10
N ILE A 98 -14.97 2.45 -15.77
CA ILE A 98 -16.12 2.87 -14.96
C ILE A 98 -17.43 2.66 -15.77
N ARG A 99 -17.45 2.98 -17.07
CA ARG A 99 -18.62 2.74 -17.91
C ARG A 99 -18.94 1.27 -18.09
N GLU A 100 -17.94 0.42 -18.20
CA GLU A 100 -18.12 -1.03 -18.25
C GLU A 100 -18.71 -1.55 -16.94
N MET A 101 -18.11 -1.18 -15.81
CA MET A 101 -18.63 -1.48 -14.48
C MET A 101 -20.07 -1.00 -14.29
N GLN A 102 -20.43 0.20 -14.79
CA GLN A 102 -21.80 0.72 -14.73
C GLN A 102 -22.78 -0.16 -15.52
N ARG A 103 -22.41 -0.61 -16.72
CA ARG A 103 -23.24 -1.53 -17.50
C ARG A 103 -23.49 -2.82 -16.74
N GLU A 104 -22.45 -3.41 -16.21
CA GLU A 104 -22.58 -4.61 -15.39
C GLU A 104 -23.43 -4.37 -14.13
N ALA A 105 -23.24 -3.25 -13.44
CA ALA A 105 -24.00 -2.90 -12.26
C ALA A 105 -25.50 -2.68 -12.50
N THR A 106 -25.91 -2.28 -13.71
CA THR A 106 -27.36 -2.12 -14.06
C THR A 106 -28.09 -3.42 -14.30
N LEU A 107 -27.37 -4.50 -14.57
CA LEU A 107 -27.99 -5.83 -14.75
C LEU A 107 -28.46 -6.36 -13.39
N ARG A 108 -29.55 -7.14 -13.40
CA ARG A 108 -29.98 -7.84 -12.17
C ARG A 108 -28.91 -8.82 -11.72
N PRO A 109 -28.69 -8.96 -10.40
CA PRO A 109 -27.84 -10.04 -9.88
C PRO A 109 -28.28 -11.40 -10.40
N ILE A 110 -27.32 -12.29 -10.68
CA ILE A 110 -27.55 -13.59 -11.31
C ILE A 110 -27.65 -14.71 -10.26
N ASN A 111 -26.66 -14.79 -9.40
CA ASN A 111 -26.53 -15.88 -8.40
C ASN A 111 -26.90 -15.45 -6.98
N SER A 112 -26.91 -14.15 -6.71
CA SER A 112 -27.08 -13.64 -5.35
C SER A 112 -28.19 -12.58 -5.30
N ALA A 113 -28.64 -12.25 -4.08
CA ALA A 113 -29.61 -11.15 -3.87
C ALA A 113 -29.02 -9.75 -4.15
N ARG A 114 -27.70 -9.65 -4.23
CA ARG A 114 -26.96 -8.39 -4.36
C ARG A 114 -25.77 -8.54 -5.31
N ARG A 115 -25.29 -7.39 -5.76
CA ARG A 115 -24.03 -7.26 -6.49
C ARG A 115 -23.05 -6.44 -5.66
N VAL A 116 -21.77 -6.85 -5.65
CA VAL A 116 -20.71 -6.11 -4.97
C VAL A 116 -19.65 -5.69 -5.98
N VAL A 117 -19.32 -4.40 -5.95
CA VAL A 117 -18.30 -3.80 -6.80
C VAL A 117 -17.20 -3.23 -5.91
N ILE A 118 -15.97 -3.68 -6.13
CA ILE A 118 -14.77 -3.10 -5.48
C ILE A 118 -14.05 -2.23 -6.50
N LEU A 119 -13.75 -0.97 -6.14
CA LEU A 119 -12.84 -0.09 -6.88
C LEU A 119 -11.55 0.02 -6.09
N ASP A 120 -10.49 -0.67 -6.53
CA ASP A 120 -9.19 -0.65 -5.86
C ASP A 120 -8.32 0.48 -6.40
N GLY A 121 -7.78 1.32 -5.52
CA GLY A 121 -7.04 2.51 -5.90
C GLY A 121 -7.94 3.63 -6.44
N ALA A 122 -9.08 3.90 -5.77
CA ALA A 122 -10.05 4.90 -6.21
C ALA A 122 -9.46 6.30 -6.41
N GLU A 123 -8.37 6.64 -5.72
CA GLU A 123 -7.59 7.87 -5.91
C GLU A 123 -6.88 7.95 -7.29
N LEU A 124 -6.76 6.84 -7.98
CA LEU A 124 -6.13 6.76 -9.31
C LEU A 124 -7.12 7.00 -10.45
N MET A 125 -8.39 7.26 -10.15
CA MET A 125 -9.36 7.70 -11.14
C MET A 125 -8.98 9.06 -11.71
N ASN A 126 -9.01 9.21 -13.03
CA ASN A 126 -8.97 10.53 -13.62
C ASN A 126 -10.30 11.28 -13.38
N ASN A 127 -10.31 12.60 -13.58
CA ASN A 127 -11.49 13.43 -13.31
C ASN A 127 -12.74 12.97 -14.08
N ALA A 128 -12.57 12.47 -15.29
CA ALA A 128 -13.68 11.98 -16.10
C ALA A 128 -14.29 10.69 -15.54
N ALA A 129 -13.44 9.76 -15.06
CA ALA A 129 -13.85 8.53 -14.39
C ALA A 129 -14.56 8.81 -13.07
N ALA A 130 -13.99 9.71 -12.25
CA ALA A 130 -14.56 10.09 -10.98
C ALA A 130 -15.94 10.77 -11.13
N ASN A 131 -16.10 11.68 -12.10
CA ASN A 131 -17.40 12.31 -12.40
C ASN A 131 -18.41 11.31 -12.97
N CYS A 132 -17.96 10.33 -13.74
CA CYS A 132 -18.83 9.26 -14.24
C CYS A 132 -19.37 8.40 -13.08
N LEU A 133 -18.51 8.05 -12.11
CA LEU A 133 -18.88 7.26 -10.93
C LEU A 133 -19.90 7.98 -10.04
N LEU A 134 -19.83 9.32 -9.91
CA LEU A 134 -20.75 10.12 -9.08
C LEU A 134 -22.22 9.82 -9.34
N LYS A 135 -22.62 9.77 -10.61
CA LYS A 135 -24.01 9.49 -10.99
C LYS A 135 -24.49 8.14 -10.47
N THR A 136 -23.62 7.15 -10.48
CA THR A 136 -23.95 5.80 -9.99
C THR A 136 -24.02 5.71 -8.48
N ILE A 137 -23.21 6.52 -7.76
CA ILE A 137 -23.26 6.57 -6.31
C ILE A 137 -24.49 7.36 -5.83
N GLU A 138 -24.92 8.39 -6.58
CA GLU A 138 -26.13 9.18 -6.29
C GLU A 138 -27.41 8.38 -6.50
N GLU A 139 -27.47 7.65 -7.60
CA GLU A 139 -28.61 6.82 -7.99
C GLU A 139 -28.12 5.38 -8.22
N PRO A 140 -27.80 4.66 -7.13
CA PRO A 140 -27.23 3.32 -7.27
C PRO A 140 -28.25 2.36 -7.86
N PRO A 141 -27.81 1.50 -8.80
CA PRO A 141 -28.66 0.41 -9.27
C PRO A 141 -29.13 -0.43 -8.08
N SER A 142 -30.39 -0.87 -8.14
CA SER A 142 -30.99 -1.65 -7.04
C SER A 142 -30.11 -2.84 -6.69
N GLN A 143 -29.87 -3.06 -5.40
CA GLN A 143 -29.11 -4.19 -4.84
C GLN A 143 -27.59 -4.18 -5.17
N THR A 144 -27.03 -3.06 -5.62
CA THR A 144 -25.58 -2.93 -5.86
C THR A 144 -24.90 -2.21 -4.71
N ILE A 145 -23.78 -2.76 -4.25
CA ILE A 145 -22.93 -2.23 -3.18
C ILE A 145 -21.57 -1.85 -3.77
N PHE A 146 -21.11 -0.63 -3.49
CA PHE A 146 -19.81 -0.12 -3.95
C PHE A 146 -18.85 0.00 -2.76
N ILE A 147 -17.66 -0.60 -2.89
CA ILE A 147 -16.57 -0.51 -1.90
C ILE A 147 -15.37 0.14 -2.60
N LEU A 148 -15.09 1.38 -2.26
CA LEU A 148 -13.96 2.15 -2.78
C LEU A 148 -12.76 2.01 -1.86
N LEU A 149 -11.64 1.52 -2.36
CA LEU A 149 -10.39 1.41 -1.61
C LEU A 149 -9.48 2.56 -2.00
N THR A 150 -8.91 3.24 -1.00
CA THR A 150 -7.99 4.35 -1.23
C THR A 150 -6.86 4.37 -0.20
N ALA A 151 -5.66 4.70 -0.65
CA ALA A 151 -4.54 5.01 0.24
C ALA A 151 -4.61 6.45 0.75
N ASN A 152 -5.24 7.34 -0.02
CA ASN A 152 -5.37 8.76 0.30
C ASN A 152 -6.80 9.26 0.08
N ARG A 153 -7.58 9.32 1.17
CA ARG A 153 -8.95 9.82 1.12
C ARG A 153 -9.07 11.26 0.59
N SER A 154 -8.08 12.12 0.88
CA SER A 154 -8.12 13.53 0.47
C SER A 154 -7.99 13.72 -1.05
N SER A 155 -7.43 12.73 -1.77
CA SER A 155 -7.32 12.74 -3.23
C SER A 155 -8.63 12.43 -3.94
N LEU A 156 -9.63 11.89 -3.23
CA LEU A 156 -10.96 11.66 -3.79
C LEU A 156 -11.76 12.97 -3.87
N LEU A 157 -12.55 13.13 -4.93
CA LEU A 157 -13.47 14.25 -5.06
C LEU A 157 -14.35 14.39 -3.81
N MET A 158 -14.54 15.62 -3.34
CA MET A 158 -15.37 15.92 -2.17
C MET A 158 -16.81 15.39 -2.34
N THR A 159 -17.31 15.43 -3.57
CA THR A 159 -18.63 14.93 -3.96
C THR A 159 -18.77 13.41 -3.78
N ILE A 160 -17.74 12.62 -4.04
CA ILE A 160 -17.70 11.17 -3.74
C ILE A 160 -17.67 10.95 -2.23
N ARG A 161 -16.79 11.70 -1.53
CA ARG A 161 -16.62 11.55 -0.07
C ARG A 161 -17.87 11.86 0.73
N SER A 162 -18.69 12.81 0.27
CA SER A 162 -19.92 13.19 0.95
C SER A 162 -21.05 12.17 0.80
N ARG A 163 -20.99 11.29 -0.19
CA ARG A 163 -22.01 10.27 -0.51
C ARG A 163 -21.66 8.86 -0.04
N CYS A 164 -20.41 8.65 0.37
CA CYS A 164 -19.94 7.36 0.83
C CYS A 164 -19.70 7.34 2.34
N ARG A 165 -20.05 6.26 3.00
CA ARG A 165 -19.64 6.02 4.38
C ARG A 165 -18.16 5.74 4.45
N SER A 166 -17.40 6.53 5.20
CA SER A 166 -15.96 6.30 5.36
C SER A 166 -15.65 5.37 6.52
N ILE A 167 -14.76 4.42 6.28
CA ILE A 167 -14.21 3.47 7.26
C ILE A 167 -12.69 3.57 7.17
N ASN A 168 -12.06 3.89 8.30
CA ASN A 168 -10.61 4.05 8.36
C ASN A 168 -9.94 2.76 8.78
N PHE A 169 -8.83 2.45 8.11
CA PHE A 169 -7.93 1.35 8.44
C PHE A 169 -6.63 1.94 8.93
N ASP A 170 -6.41 1.86 10.23
CA ASP A 170 -5.21 2.40 10.86
C ASP A 170 -3.99 1.51 10.60
N LYS A 171 -2.80 2.01 10.95
CA LYS A 171 -1.59 1.21 10.92
C LYS A 171 -1.68 0.07 11.92
N ILE A 172 -1.22 -1.11 11.52
CA ILE A 172 -1.16 -2.31 12.38
C ILE A 172 0.05 -2.20 13.30
N ALA A 173 -0.12 -2.51 14.57
CA ALA A 173 0.99 -2.53 15.53
C ALA A 173 2.10 -3.50 15.08
N ALA A 174 3.36 -3.11 15.29
CA ALA A 174 4.52 -3.89 14.82
C ALA A 174 4.54 -5.30 15.42
N GLU A 175 4.14 -5.45 16.68
CA GLU A 175 4.07 -6.73 17.38
C GLU A 175 3.09 -7.70 16.68
N LEU A 176 1.93 -7.20 16.22
CA LEU A 176 0.96 -8.01 15.50
C LEU A 176 1.48 -8.44 14.12
N ILE A 177 2.22 -7.56 13.44
CA ILE A 177 2.87 -7.88 12.17
C ILE A 177 3.94 -8.95 12.37
N ARG A 178 4.80 -8.79 13.37
CA ARG A 178 5.84 -9.75 13.75
C ARG A 178 5.23 -11.14 14.00
N ASP A 179 4.23 -11.21 14.89
CA ASP A 179 3.60 -12.47 15.27
C ASP A 179 2.92 -13.15 14.06
N ALA A 180 2.31 -12.36 13.18
CA ALA A 180 1.72 -12.88 11.94
C ALA A 180 2.77 -13.40 10.94
N LEU A 181 3.96 -12.79 10.88
CA LEU A 181 5.08 -13.26 10.07
C LEU A 181 5.66 -14.57 10.64
N ILE A 182 5.85 -14.65 11.96
CA ILE A 182 6.33 -15.89 12.64
C ILE A 182 5.35 -17.04 12.40
N ASN A 183 4.04 -16.82 12.54
CA ASN A 183 3.01 -17.80 12.26
C ASN A 183 2.99 -18.30 10.79
N ARG A 184 3.62 -17.53 9.88
CA ARG A 184 3.81 -17.90 8.47
C ARG A 184 5.20 -18.47 8.18
N GLY A 185 5.97 -18.84 9.21
CA GLY A 185 7.27 -19.47 9.10
C GLY A 185 8.45 -18.53 8.82
N THR A 186 8.29 -17.23 9.12
CA THR A 186 9.43 -16.28 9.09
C THR A 186 10.24 -16.45 10.37
N GLU A 187 11.55 -16.42 10.25
CA GLU A 187 12.47 -16.50 11.38
C GLU A 187 12.24 -15.30 12.35
N PRO A 188 12.23 -15.50 13.68
CA PRO A 188 11.86 -14.46 14.63
C PRO A 188 12.65 -13.15 14.53
N ALA A 189 13.97 -13.22 14.33
CA ALA A 189 14.80 -12.02 14.19
C ALA A 189 14.54 -11.27 12.88
N GLU A 190 14.21 -11.98 11.80
CA GLU A 190 13.79 -11.39 10.53
C GLU A 190 12.39 -10.78 10.66
N ALA A 191 11.44 -11.48 11.30
CA ALA A 191 10.09 -10.99 11.52
C ALA A 191 10.06 -9.70 12.34
N GLU A 192 10.91 -9.58 13.36
CA GLU A 192 11.09 -8.37 14.16
C GLU A 192 11.54 -7.20 13.27
N ARG A 193 12.61 -7.39 12.48
CA ARG A 193 13.12 -6.35 11.57
C ARG A 193 12.07 -5.94 10.54
N LEU A 194 11.41 -6.90 9.89
CA LEU A 194 10.39 -6.64 8.88
C LEU A 194 9.19 -5.89 9.47
N SER A 195 8.76 -6.22 10.69
CA SER A 195 7.63 -5.56 11.33
C SER A 195 7.86 -4.06 11.56
N ILE A 196 9.07 -3.68 11.93
CA ILE A 196 9.49 -2.28 12.11
C ILE A 196 9.53 -1.55 10.76
N ILE A 197 10.20 -2.14 9.76
CA ILE A 197 10.39 -1.53 8.42
C ILE A 197 9.03 -1.37 7.70
N ALA A 198 8.11 -2.29 7.92
CA ALA A 198 6.80 -2.31 7.29
C ALA A 198 5.91 -1.12 7.67
N ASP A 199 6.24 -0.41 8.76
CA ASP A 199 5.54 0.82 9.17
C ASP A 199 4.02 0.65 9.26
N GLY A 200 3.59 -0.43 9.92
CA GLY A 200 2.19 -0.73 10.16
C GLY A 200 1.43 -1.35 8.98
N SER A 201 2.13 -1.79 7.93
CA SER A 201 1.54 -2.44 6.76
C SER A 201 2.00 -3.89 6.61
N PHE A 202 1.09 -4.84 6.84
CA PHE A 202 1.43 -6.26 6.68
C PHE A 202 1.73 -6.65 5.22
N GLY A 203 1.00 -6.09 4.26
CA GLY A 203 1.28 -6.32 2.84
C GLY A 203 2.67 -5.83 2.45
N ARG A 204 3.13 -4.71 3.03
CA ARG A 204 4.50 -4.24 2.86
C ARG A 204 5.51 -5.17 3.51
N ALA A 205 5.22 -5.71 4.70
CA ALA A 205 6.10 -6.68 5.36
C ALA A 205 6.33 -7.92 4.48
N LEU A 206 5.26 -8.44 3.85
CA LEU A 206 5.36 -9.56 2.91
C LEU A 206 6.18 -9.21 1.66
N LYS A 207 5.90 -8.06 1.04
CA LYS A 207 6.70 -7.59 -0.12
C LYS A 207 8.18 -7.44 0.23
N LEU A 208 8.50 -6.84 1.38
CA LEU A 208 9.87 -6.68 1.87
C LEU A 208 10.57 -8.02 2.11
N LYS A 209 9.84 -9.02 2.62
CA LYS A 209 10.36 -10.38 2.77
C LYS A 209 10.72 -10.98 1.41
N ASP A 210 9.79 -10.91 0.46
CA ASP A 210 9.95 -11.52 -0.87
C ASP A 210 11.00 -10.81 -1.74
N SER A 211 11.17 -9.49 -1.59
CA SER A 211 12.09 -8.65 -2.36
C SER A 211 13.47 -8.43 -1.71
N GLY A 212 13.73 -9.03 -0.53
CA GLY A 212 14.95 -8.73 0.22
C GLY A 212 15.00 -7.29 0.78
N GLY A 213 13.86 -6.69 1.06
CA GLY A 213 13.75 -5.28 1.47
C GLY A 213 14.48 -4.93 2.79
N ALA A 214 14.73 -5.92 3.67
CA ALA A 214 15.62 -5.74 4.81
C ALA A 214 17.07 -5.46 4.36
N GLN A 215 17.50 -6.09 3.27
CA GLN A 215 18.81 -5.83 2.65
C GLN A 215 18.87 -4.43 2.03
N LEU A 216 17.81 -3.99 1.33
CA LEU A 216 17.77 -2.63 0.76
C LEU A 216 17.92 -1.53 1.81
N ARG A 217 17.35 -1.76 3.00
CA ARG A 217 17.52 -0.86 4.14
C ARG A 217 18.95 -0.84 4.66
N GLU A 218 19.58 -2.01 4.76
CA GLU A 218 20.97 -2.13 5.18
C GLU A 218 21.91 -1.48 4.16
N ASP A 219 21.67 -1.68 2.87
CA ASP A 219 22.41 -1.06 1.78
C ASP A 219 22.29 0.48 1.83
N ALA A 220 21.09 0.99 2.17
CA ALA A 220 20.85 2.43 2.34
C ALA A 220 21.67 3.00 3.51
N LEU A 221 21.71 2.30 4.64
CA LEU A 221 22.52 2.72 5.79
C LEU A 221 24.02 2.64 5.47
N ALA A 222 24.47 1.53 4.88
CA ALA A 222 25.88 1.34 4.48
C ALA A 222 26.35 2.44 3.50
N THR A 223 25.47 2.86 2.58
CA THR A 223 25.78 3.97 1.65
C THR A 223 26.00 5.29 2.41
N LEU A 224 25.16 5.61 3.41
CA LEU A 224 25.33 6.80 4.22
C LEU A 224 26.56 6.72 5.13
N GLU A 225 26.88 5.53 5.66
CA GLU A 225 28.11 5.31 6.44
C GLU A 225 29.36 5.52 5.55
N LYS A 226 29.38 4.97 4.34
CA LYS A 226 30.46 5.19 3.36
C LYS A 226 30.60 6.67 3.02
N LEU A 227 29.48 7.37 2.84
CA LEU A 227 29.48 8.80 2.57
C LEU A 227 30.14 9.58 3.69
N THR A 228 29.77 9.32 4.96
CA THR A 228 30.30 10.04 6.12
C THR A 228 31.76 9.73 6.44
N ARG A 229 32.27 8.56 5.96
CA ARG A 229 33.69 8.14 6.07
C ARG A 229 34.52 8.58 4.89
N ALA A 230 33.95 9.31 3.92
CA ALA A 230 34.59 9.66 2.64
C ALA A 230 35.00 8.42 1.79
N GLU A 231 34.35 7.28 2.01
CA GLU A 231 34.57 6.02 1.28
C GLU A 231 33.70 5.91 0.03
N LEU A 232 32.75 6.82 -0.18
CA LEU A 232 31.90 6.85 -1.37
C LEU A 232 32.67 7.49 -2.56
N THR A 233 33.69 6.80 -3.01
CA THR A 233 34.55 7.22 -4.13
C THR A 233 33.85 7.07 -5.48
N ASN A 234 34.45 7.55 -6.57
CA ASN A 234 33.93 7.32 -7.93
C ASN A 234 33.84 5.83 -8.26
N GLU A 235 34.85 5.06 -7.88
CA GLU A 235 34.88 3.61 -8.08
C GLU A 235 33.73 2.92 -7.35
N GLU A 236 33.48 3.29 -6.09
CA GLU A 236 32.38 2.76 -5.30
C GLU A 236 31.01 3.16 -5.91
N ILE A 237 30.85 4.39 -6.39
CA ILE A 237 29.62 4.85 -7.05
C ILE A 237 29.32 4.00 -8.29
N PHE A 238 30.32 3.74 -9.14
CA PHE A 238 30.15 2.93 -10.34
C PHE A 238 29.87 1.45 -9.99
N THR A 239 30.50 0.92 -8.94
CA THR A 239 30.26 -0.43 -8.44
C THR A 239 28.82 -0.59 -7.93
N GLN A 240 28.37 0.32 -7.07
CA GLN A 240 26.98 0.32 -6.57
C GLN A 240 25.98 0.58 -7.70
N GLY A 241 26.30 1.46 -8.64
CA GLY A 241 25.47 1.71 -9.82
C GLY A 241 25.28 0.47 -10.69
N ALA A 242 26.33 -0.35 -10.85
CA ALA A 242 26.25 -1.61 -11.57
C ALA A 242 25.38 -2.65 -10.84
N GLN A 243 25.49 -2.75 -9.53
CA GLN A 243 24.63 -3.62 -8.71
C GLN A 243 23.16 -3.21 -8.80
N ILE A 244 22.86 -1.91 -8.68
CA ILE A 244 21.50 -1.36 -8.78
C ILE A 244 20.91 -1.53 -10.17
N ALA A 245 21.73 -1.64 -11.21
CA ALA A 245 21.24 -1.89 -12.58
C ALA A 245 20.46 -3.22 -12.69
N GLU A 246 20.76 -4.19 -11.82
CA GLU A 246 20.09 -5.49 -11.74
C GLU A 246 18.80 -5.44 -10.91
N TRP A 247 18.55 -4.34 -10.18
CA TRP A 247 17.36 -4.19 -9.37
C TRP A 247 16.13 -3.84 -10.22
N SER A 248 14.95 -4.07 -9.64
CA SER A 248 13.73 -3.48 -10.15
C SER A 248 13.70 -1.96 -9.84
N ARG A 249 12.93 -1.21 -10.63
CA ARG A 249 12.69 0.23 -10.33
C ARG A 249 12.03 0.43 -8.97
N GLU A 250 11.18 -0.52 -8.55
CA GLU A 250 10.51 -0.53 -7.25
C GLU A 250 11.54 -0.68 -6.12
N ASN A 251 12.49 -1.61 -6.24
CA ASN A 251 13.55 -1.79 -5.25
C ASN A 251 14.42 -0.54 -5.08
N PHE A 252 14.76 0.13 -6.19
CA PHE A 252 15.51 1.39 -6.08
C PHE A 252 14.68 2.52 -5.47
N ALA A 253 13.37 2.60 -5.75
CA ALA A 253 12.47 3.55 -5.10
C ALA A 253 12.36 3.29 -3.59
N ASP A 254 12.34 2.01 -3.18
CA ASP A 254 12.34 1.61 -1.77
C ASP A 254 13.68 1.93 -1.09
N PHE A 255 14.80 1.67 -1.75
CA PHE A 255 16.12 2.10 -1.28
C PHE A 255 16.17 3.61 -1.01
N LEU A 256 15.72 4.45 -1.97
CA LEU A 256 15.66 5.90 -1.79
C LEU A 256 14.75 6.30 -0.62
N THR A 257 13.65 5.56 -0.41
CA THR A 257 12.75 5.76 0.72
C THR A 257 13.43 5.42 2.05
N HIS A 258 14.24 4.36 2.09
CA HIS A 258 15.01 4.00 3.28
C HIS A 258 16.09 5.05 3.59
N VAL A 259 16.81 5.54 2.60
CA VAL A 259 17.76 6.66 2.78
C VAL A 259 17.07 7.87 3.39
N GLN A 260 15.89 8.27 2.87
CA GLN A 260 15.14 9.41 3.41
C GLN A 260 14.70 9.20 4.86
N LYS A 261 14.20 8.00 5.22
CA LYS A 261 13.80 7.67 6.58
C LYS A 261 14.98 7.68 7.54
N ILE A 262 16.12 7.13 7.14
CA ILE A 262 17.36 7.13 7.93
C ILE A 262 17.84 8.57 8.14
N LEU A 263 17.90 9.39 7.10
CA LEU A 263 18.29 10.80 7.20
C LEU A 263 17.34 11.60 8.13
N ARG A 264 16.03 11.34 8.08
CA ARG A 264 15.08 11.94 9.00
C ARG A 264 15.36 11.51 10.44
N ASP A 265 15.60 10.23 10.69
CA ASP A 265 15.87 9.73 12.02
C ASP A 265 17.21 10.29 12.59
N VAL A 266 18.20 10.57 11.74
CA VAL A 266 19.44 11.28 12.13
C VAL A 266 19.13 12.71 12.57
N CYS A 267 18.23 13.40 11.88
CA CYS A 267 17.83 14.78 12.19
C CYS A 267 17.05 14.87 13.52
N PHE A 268 16.22 13.86 13.81
CA PHE A 268 15.30 13.83 14.96
C PHE A 268 15.66 12.74 15.98
N ALA A 269 16.95 12.46 16.16
CA ALA A 269 17.46 11.35 17.00
C ALA A 269 16.99 11.38 18.47
N GLU A 270 16.56 12.53 18.97
CA GLU A 270 16.05 12.70 20.35
C GLU A 270 14.52 12.51 20.45
N GLU A 271 13.81 12.30 19.35
CA GLU A 271 12.35 12.12 19.35
C GLU A 271 11.94 10.67 19.58
N LEU A 272 10.78 10.49 20.25
CA LEU A 272 10.21 9.16 20.58
C LEU A 272 9.68 8.38 19.37
N ASN A 273 9.58 9.00 18.17
CA ASN A 273 8.94 8.41 16.98
C ASN A 273 9.93 8.24 15.82
N LEU A 274 10.96 7.44 16.01
CA LEU A 274 11.90 7.08 14.95
C LEU A 274 11.28 6.03 14.01
N HIS A 275 11.62 6.12 12.71
CA HIS A 275 11.27 5.08 11.74
C HIS A 275 12.16 3.83 11.85
N ASN A 276 13.36 3.98 12.41
CA ASN A 276 14.37 2.93 12.53
C ASN A 276 14.95 2.90 13.95
N PRO A 277 14.14 2.63 14.99
CA PRO A 277 14.60 2.66 16.38
C PRO A 277 15.71 1.63 16.68
N ASP A 278 15.73 0.51 15.96
CA ASP A 278 16.76 -0.54 16.04
C ASP A 278 18.12 -0.11 15.49
N LEU A 279 18.19 0.91 14.65
CA LEU A 279 19.41 1.46 14.08
C LEU A 279 20.00 2.62 14.90
N THR A 280 19.35 3.05 15.97
CA THR A 280 19.78 4.22 16.79
C THR A 280 21.27 4.23 17.12
N PRO A 281 21.92 3.11 17.54
CA PRO A 281 23.35 3.10 17.84
C PRO A 281 24.25 3.39 16.63
N ARG A 282 23.80 3.06 15.42
CA ARG A 282 24.52 3.34 14.16
C ARG A 282 24.23 4.74 13.64
N LEU A 283 22.99 5.22 13.81
CA LEU A 283 22.56 6.54 13.37
C LEU A 283 23.30 7.66 14.10
N SER A 284 23.58 7.50 15.38
CA SER A 284 24.37 8.46 16.18
C SER A 284 25.79 8.67 15.66
N ASN A 285 26.32 7.74 14.88
CA ASN A 285 27.64 7.84 14.25
C ASN A 285 27.62 8.59 12.91
N LEU A 286 26.43 8.81 12.32
CA LEU A 286 26.26 9.56 11.08
C LEU A 286 26.31 11.08 11.35
N LYS A 287 27.49 11.64 11.31
CA LYS A 287 27.71 13.09 11.55
C LYS A 287 27.39 13.90 10.26
N ILE A 288 26.12 14.08 9.95
CA ILE A 288 25.66 14.85 8.79
C ILE A 288 25.04 16.16 9.30
N PRO A 289 25.51 17.34 8.88
CA PRO A 289 24.90 18.61 9.25
C PRO A 289 23.42 18.68 8.80
N GLU A 290 22.55 19.21 9.66
CA GLU A 290 21.10 19.27 9.43
C GLU A 290 20.74 19.87 8.06
N ARG A 291 21.36 20.99 7.68
CA ARG A 291 21.15 21.61 6.37
C ARG A 291 21.43 20.65 5.20
N LYS A 292 22.45 19.80 5.32
CA LYS A 292 22.80 18.82 4.30
C LYS A 292 21.81 17.66 4.27
N ILE A 293 21.26 17.27 5.44
CA ILE A 293 20.21 16.24 5.54
C ILE A 293 18.99 16.66 4.71
N PHE A 294 18.49 17.90 4.86
CA PHE A 294 17.34 18.37 4.09
C PHE A 294 17.59 18.33 2.59
N LEU A 295 18.76 18.78 2.12
CA LEU A 295 19.13 18.74 0.71
C LEU A 295 19.21 17.31 0.16
N MET A 296 19.70 16.36 0.95
CA MET A 296 19.77 14.95 0.55
C MET A 296 18.38 14.30 0.50
N ILE A 297 17.48 14.65 1.43
CA ILE A 297 16.09 14.20 1.41
C ILE A 297 15.40 14.72 0.14
N GLU A 298 15.59 16.00 -0.18
CA GLU A 298 15.02 16.64 -1.37
C GLU A 298 15.54 15.98 -2.66
N ALA A 299 16.86 15.70 -2.74
CA ALA A 299 17.44 14.93 -3.83
C ALA A 299 16.77 13.57 -3.97
N GLY A 300 16.57 12.81 -2.87
CA GLY A 300 15.87 11.54 -2.89
C GLY A 300 14.43 11.63 -3.43
N VAL A 301 13.67 12.68 -3.07
CA VAL A 301 12.32 12.93 -3.62
C VAL A 301 12.38 13.15 -5.12
N GLU A 302 13.34 13.96 -5.60
CA GLU A 302 13.49 14.26 -7.02
C GLU A 302 13.85 13.01 -7.82
N PHE A 303 14.81 12.19 -7.36
CA PHE A 303 15.19 10.96 -8.05
C PHE A 303 14.06 9.93 -8.07
N ARG A 304 13.25 9.82 -7.02
CA ARG A 304 12.02 9.01 -7.04
C ARG A 304 11.01 9.48 -8.11
N ARG A 305 10.93 10.79 -8.35
CA ARG A 305 10.10 11.33 -9.45
C ARG A 305 10.68 10.95 -10.81
N ARG A 306 12.00 11.05 -10.98
CA ARG A 306 12.71 10.68 -12.22
C ARG A 306 12.60 9.18 -12.54
N LEU A 307 12.44 8.32 -11.55
CA LEU A 307 12.18 6.88 -11.74
C LEU A 307 10.91 6.58 -12.55
N LYS A 308 9.94 7.50 -12.56
CA LYS A 308 8.72 7.38 -13.36
C LYS A 308 8.98 7.57 -14.86
N SER A 309 10.13 8.13 -15.26
CA SER A 309 10.56 8.27 -16.65
C SER A 309 11.30 7.01 -17.13
N ASN A 310 11.48 6.87 -18.45
CA ASN A 310 12.22 5.76 -19.06
C ASN A 310 13.76 5.87 -18.94
N ALA A 311 14.28 6.61 -17.95
CA ALA A 311 15.71 6.77 -17.75
C ALA A 311 16.38 5.43 -17.36
N ASN A 312 17.65 5.26 -17.75
CA ASN A 312 18.46 4.10 -17.39
C ASN A 312 18.67 4.07 -15.88
N LEU A 313 18.37 2.93 -15.23
CA LEU A 313 18.40 2.79 -13.78
C LEU A 313 19.82 2.97 -13.22
N ARG A 314 20.83 2.41 -13.88
CA ARG A 314 22.24 2.55 -13.51
C ARG A 314 22.66 4.03 -13.47
N LEU A 315 22.38 4.76 -14.56
CA LEU A 315 22.73 6.18 -14.64
C LEU A 315 21.99 7.03 -13.60
N LEU A 316 20.73 6.67 -13.29
CA LEU A 316 19.99 7.34 -12.23
C LEU A 316 20.63 7.11 -10.86
N ALA A 317 21.06 5.88 -10.55
CA ALA A 317 21.70 5.55 -9.29
C ALA A 317 23.06 6.26 -9.15
N GLU A 318 23.90 6.18 -10.18
CA GLU A 318 25.20 6.86 -10.22
C GLU A 318 25.04 8.38 -10.02
N ALA A 319 24.09 8.99 -10.74
CA ALA A 319 23.80 10.42 -10.59
C ALA A 319 23.28 10.78 -9.19
N TYR A 320 22.45 9.92 -8.57
CA TYR A 320 22.01 10.12 -7.20
C TYR A 320 23.18 10.10 -6.21
N PHE A 321 24.04 9.08 -6.29
CA PHE A 321 25.20 8.97 -5.39
C PHE A 321 26.19 10.13 -5.57
N MET A 322 26.45 10.56 -6.80
CA MET A 322 27.25 11.74 -7.07
C MET A 322 26.63 13.02 -6.45
N GLN A 323 25.31 13.15 -6.53
CA GLN A 323 24.61 14.31 -5.99
C GLN A 323 24.66 14.35 -4.46
N ILE A 324 24.38 13.24 -3.76
CA ILE A 324 24.44 13.21 -2.29
C ILE A 324 25.87 13.42 -1.79
N ARG A 325 26.89 12.89 -2.50
CA ARG A 325 28.28 13.17 -2.18
C ARG A 325 28.63 14.64 -2.34
N LYS A 326 28.25 15.26 -3.45
CA LYS A 326 28.45 16.71 -3.68
C LYS A 326 27.79 17.55 -2.61
N ILE A 327 26.58 17.18 -2.17
CA ILE A 327 25.88 17.88 -1.05
C ILE A 327 26.67 17.71 0.24
N TYR A 328 27.23 16.53 0.49
CA TYR A 328 27.96 16.24 1.72
C TYR A 328 29.34 16.94 1.77
N GLU A 329 30.07 17.03 0.66
CA GLU A 329 31.39 17.65 0.55
C GLU A 329 31.34 19.18 0.47
N GLY A 330 30.30 19.74 -0.18
CA GLY A 330 30.12 21.20 -0.37
C GLY A 330 29.41 21.87 0.79
#